data_278be5bcf6e0796933c276d7aa4750dd
#
_entry.id   278be5bcf6e0796933c276d7aa4750dd
#
_cell.length_a   1.000
_cell.length_b   1.000
_cell.length_c   1.000
_cell.angle_alpha   90.00
_cell.angle_beta   90.00
_cell.angle_gamma   90.00
#
_symmetry.space_group_name_H-M   'P 1'
#
loop_
_entity.id
_entity.type
_entity.pdbx_description
1 polymer ?
#
loop_
_entity_poly.entity_id
_entity_poly.type
_entity_poly.pdbx_seq_one_letter_code
_entity_poly.pdbx_strand_id
1 'polypeptide(L)'
;MNNNECTLSKWLSRFEEKLIAAGAKTQTITPVYRILYDGKLNAFNFESTYINYRRRHKTLTKRKLQHLGTYSTSCFAELDDVAYTIQYSMKNPPFAKICKGVITQTSGYSQRTVDREPE
;
A
#
# COMPACT_ATOMS: atom_id res chain seq x y z
N MET A 1 26.69 -18.34 -4.71
CA MET A 1 25.63 -17.34 -5.01
C MET A 1 24.90 -17.76 -6.27
N ASN A 2 23.62 -17.97 -6.23
CA ASN A 2 22.90 -18.36 -7.42
C ASN A 2 22.47 -17.13 -8.24
N ASN A 3 22.22 -17.31 -9.54
CA ASN A 3 21.91 -16.22 -10.46
C ASN A 3 20.59 -15.51 -10.13
N ASN A 4 19.63 -16.21 -9.48
CA ASN A 4 18.35 -15.64 -9.11
C ASN A 4 18.49 -14.59 -8.02
N GLU A 5 19.39 -14.78 -7.06
CA GLU A 5 19.66 -13.81 -6.01
C GLU A 5 20.24 -12.52 -6.58
N CYS A 6 21.19 -12.63 -7.51
CA CYS A 6 21.78 -11.47 -8.17
C CYS A 6 20.73 -10.67 -8.95
N THR A 7 19.86 -11.34 -9.68
CA THR A 7 18.79 -10.71 -10.46
C THR A 7 17.81 -10.00 -9.56
N LEU A 8 17.40 -10.64 -8.45
CA LEU A 8 16.47 -10.06 -7.48
C LEU A 8 17.10 -8.84 -6.82
N SER A 9 18.35 -8.89 -6.40
CA SER A 9 19.06 -7.77 -5.80
C SER A 9 19.10 -6.55 -6.72
N LYS A 10 19.39 -6.75 -8.00
CA LYS A 10 19.41 -5.66 -8.98
C LYS A 10 18.03 -5.04 -9.15
N TRP A 11 16.99 -5.85 -9.23
CA TRP A 11 15.62 -5.37 -9.34
C TRP A 11 15.22 -4.56 -8.11
N LEU A 12 15.50 -5.06 -6.91
CA LEU A 12 15.20 -4.37 -5.66
C LEU A 12 15.94 -3.04 -5.56
N SER A 13 17.21 -2.99 -5.94
CA SER A 13 18.00 -1.75 -5.92
C SER A 13 17.41 -0.68 -6.84
N ARG A 14 17.00 -1.05 -8.04
CA ARG A 14 16.38 -0.13 -9.00
C ARG A 14 15.04 0.39 -8.48
N PHE A 15 14.25 -0.48 -7.88
CA PHE A 15 12.96 -0.10 -7.31
C PHE A 15 13.17 0.85 -6.13
N GLU A 16 14.14 0.56 -5.27
CA GLU A 16 14.52 1.41 -4.14
C GLU A 16 14.94 2.81 -4.59
N GLU A 17 15.77 2.89 -5.63
CA GLU A 17 16.20 4.18 -6.19
C GLU A 17 14.99 5.01 -6.67
N LYS A 18 14.02 4.37 -7.31
CA LYS A 18 12.80 5.03 -7.77
C LYS A 18 11.96 5.54 -6.59
N LEU A 19 11.86 4.75 -5.54
CA LEU A 19 11.14 5.15 -4.32
C LEU A 19 11.79 6.37 -3.68
N ILE A 20 13.11 6.36 -3.53
CA ILE A 20 13.85 7.47 -2.94
C ILE A 20 13.71 8.73 -3.80
N ALA A 21 13.82 8.59 -5.12
CA ALA A 21 13.65 9.71 -6.04
C ALA A 21 12.23 10.31 -5.98
N ALA A 22 11.23 9.48 -5.67
CA ALA A 22 9.85 9.92 -5.50
C ALA A 22 9.57 10.53 -4.11
N GLY A 23 10.56 10.56 -3.21
CA GLY A 23 10.42 11.14 -1.87
C GLY A 23 10.07 10.15 -0.78
N ALA A 24 10.10 8.86 -1.06
CA ALA A 24 9.84 7.84 -0.04
C ALA A 24 10.98 7.77 0.98
N LYS A 25 10.64 7.50 2.23
CA LYS A 25 11.59 7.44 3.35
C LYS A 25 11.27 6.26 4.24
N THR A 26 12.29 5.77 4.94
CA THR A 26 12.07 4.91 6.10
C THR A 26 11.79 5.83 7.29
N GLN A 27 10.65 5.67 7.93
CA GLN A 27 10.22 6.55 9.01
C GLN A 27 9.22 5.88 9.93
N THR A 28 9.05 6.44 11.12
CA THR A 28 7.99 6.01 12.03
C THR A 28 6.77 6.90 11.83
N ILE A 29 5.64 6.27 11.57
CA ILE A 29 4.34 6.95 11.44
C ILE A 29 3.35 6.26 12.37
N THR A 30 2.78 7.02 13.29
CA THR A 30 1.82 6.51 14.25
C THR A 30 0.81 7.59 14.67
N PRO A 31 -0.47 7.29 14.76
CA PRO A 31 -1.08 6.04 14.28
C PRO A 31 -1.26 6.04 12.76
N VAL A 32 -1.43 4.85 12.20
CA VAL A 32 -1.92 4.67 10.84
C VAL A 32 -3.13 3.76 10.86
N TYR A 33 -3.99 3.88 9.86
CA TYR A 33 -5.23 3.13 9.78
C TYR A 33 -5.32 2.40 8.45
N ARG A 34 -5.81 1.17 8.51
CA ARG A 34 -6.03 0.34 7.33
C ARG A 34 -7.43 -0.25 7.39
N ILE A 35 -8.09 -0.33 6.24
CA ILE A 35 -9.41 -0.94 6.13
C ILE A 35 -9.25 -2.45 6.02
N LEU A 36 -9.94 -3.17 6.89
CA LEU A 36 -10.08 -4.62 6.81
C LEU A 36 -11.42 -4.89 6.12
N TYR A 37 -11.39 -5.18 4.83
CA TYR A 37 -12.59 -5.24 3.99
C TYR A 37 -13.57 -6.33 4.41
N ASP A 38 -13.06 -7.46 4.90
CA ASP A 38 -13.86 -8.57 5.42
C ASP A 38 -13.96 -8.57 6.95
N GLY A 39 -13.42 -7.54 7.61
CA GLY A 39 -13.38 -7.42 9.06
C GLY A 39 -12.38 -8.33 9.76
N LYS A 40 -11.52 -9.01 9.02
CA LYS A 40 -10.53 -9.96 9.56
C LYS A 40 -9.12 -9.41 9.45
N LEU A 41 -8.32 -9.65 10.48
CA LEU A 41 -6.90 -9.29 10.48
C LEU A 41 -6.12 -10.41 9.79
N ASN A 42 -6.00 -10.32 8.47
CA ASN A 42 -5.28 -11.31 7.66
C ASN A 42 -4.44 -10.62 6.58
N ALA A 43 -3.54 -11.38 5.97
CA ALA A 43 -2.60 -10.86 4.98
C ALA A 43 -3.30 -10.28 3.73
N PHE A 44 -4.48 -10.78 3.38
CA PHE A 44 -5.20 -10.32 2.19
C PHE A 44 -5.61 -8.85 2.29
N ASN A 45 -5.87 -8.36 3.50
CA ASN A 45 -6.23 -6.96 3.70
C ASN A 45 -5.02 -6.01 3.64
N PHE A 46 -3.81 -6.54 3.51
CA PHE A 46 -2.56 -5.77 3.44
C PHE A 46 -1.84 -5.94 2.11
N GLU A 47 -2.45 -6.58 1.14
CA GLU A 47 -1.86 -6.78 -0.19
C GLU A 47 -1.67 -5.44 -0.92
N SER A 48 -0.56 -5.34 -1.66
CA SER A 48 -0.43 -4.29 -2.67
C SER A 48 -1.42 -4.53 -3.82
N THR A 49 -1.68 -3.53 -4.61
CA THR A 49 -2.52 -3.68 -5.81
C THR A 49 -1.95 -4.74 -6.74
N TYR A 50 -0.62 -4.79 -6.91
CA TYR A 50 0.05 -5.79 -7.74
C TYR A 50 -0.23 -7.21 -7.27
N ILE A 51 -0.05 -7.49 -5.98
CA ILE A 51 -0.30 -8.81 -5.40
C ILE A 51 -1.78 -9.19 -5.49
N ASN A 52 -2.67 -8.25 -5.18
CA ASN A 52 -4.10 -8.47 -5.25
C ASN A 52 -4.56 -8.86 -6.65
N TYR A 53 -4.11 -8.13 -7.67
CA TYR A 53 -4.48 -8.43 -9.05
C TYR A 53 -3.93 -9.78 -9.51
N ARG A 54 -2.69 -10.11 -9.15
CA ARG A 54 -2.11 -11.43 -9.48
C ARG A 54 -2.89 -12.56 -8.83
N ARG A 55 -3.21 -12.44 -7.56
CA ARG A 55 -3.99 -13.46 -6.84
C ARG A 55 -5.38 -13.67 -7.44
N ARG A 56 -5.99 -12.59 -7.93
CA ARG A 56 -7.32 -12.62 -8.53
C ARG A 56 -7.31 -12.87 -10.03
N HIS A 57 -6.15 -13.19 -10.60
CA HIS A 57 -5.96 -13.41 -12.04
C HIS A 57 -6.45 -12.23 -12.91
N LYS A 58 -6.31 -11.00 -12.39
CA LYS A 58 -6.63 -9.79 -13.13
C LYS A 58 -5.39 -9.22 -13.79
N THR A 59 -5.58 -8.65 -14.99
CA THR A 59 -4.50 -8.03 -15.74
C THR A 59 -4.33 -6.57 -15.33
N LEU A 60 -3.08 -6.17 -15.05
CA LEU A 60 -2.72 -4.78 -14.83
C LEU A 60 -2.41 -4.11 -16.16
N THR A 61 -2.88 -2.87 -16.32
CA THR A 61 -2.53 -2.06 -17.48
C THR A 61 -1.05 -1.69 -17.41
N LYS A 62 -0.46 -1.39 -18.57
CA LYS A 62 0.93 -0.92 -18.65
C LYS A 62 1.17 0.31 -17.77
N ARG A 63 0.22 1.24 -17.76
CA ARG A 63 0.28 2.45 -16.94
C ARG A 63 0.34 2.10 -15.43
N LYS A 64 -0.50 1.18 -14.97
CA LYS A 64 -0.48 0.74 -13.57
C LYS A 64 0.81 0.02 -13.20
N LEU A 65 1.35 -0.78 -14.11
CA LEU A 65 2.63 -1.47 -13.88
C LEU A 65 3.80 -0.50 -13.73
N GLN A 66 3.71 0.69 -14.29
CA GLN A 66 4.73 1.73 -14.15
C GLN A 66 4.54 2.63 -12.93
N HIS A 67 3.41 2.56 -12.26
CA HIS A 67 3.10 3.40 -11.11
C HIS A 67 3.60 2.76 -9.81
N LEU A 68 4.41 3.49 -9.03
CA LEU A 68 4.99 2.97 -7.79
C LEU A 68 3.93 2.54 -6.78
N GLY A 69 2.82 3.26 -6.69
CA GLY A 69 1.71 2.93 -5.78
C GLY A 69 1.10 1.56 -6.01
N THR A 70 1.22 1.00 -7.21
CA THR A 70 0.72 -0.34 -7.53
C THR A 70 1.40 -1.41 -6.67
N TYR A 71 2.65 -1.19 -6.28
CA TYR A 71 3.46 -2.13 -5.50
C TYR A 71 3.44 -1.85 -4.00
N SER A 72 2.58 -0.96 -3.55
CA SER A 72 2.50 -0.55 -2.15
C SER A 72 1.15 -0.89 -1.53
N THR A 73 1.12 -0.86 -0.20
CA THR A 73 -0.11 -0.94 0.59
C THR A 73 -0.45 0.46 1.07
N SER A 74 -1.68 0.90 0.83
CA SER A 74 -2.15 2.20 1.27
C SER A 74 -2.64 2.16 2.70
N CYS A 75 -2.24 3.17 3.48
CA CYS A 75 -2.75 3.38 4.83
C CYS A 75 -3.22 4.83 4.97
N PHE A 76 -4.12 5.05 5.90
CA PHE A 76 -4.63 6.40 6.23
C PHE A 76 -3.91 6.94 7.46
N ALA A 77 -3.55 8.20 7.44
CA ALA A 77 -2.97 8.88 8.60
C ALA A 77 -4.05 9.36 9.58
N GLU A 78 -5.25 9.62 9.08
CA GLU A 78 -6.34 10.21 9.85
C GLU A 78 -7.54 9.28 9.93
N LEU A 79 -8.11 9.13 11.13
CA LEU A 79 -9.29 8.28 11.34
C LEU A 79 -10.49 8.80 10.54
N ASP A 80 -10.67 10.11 10.47
CA ASP A 80 -11.80 10.72 9.76
C ASP A 80 -11.76 10.38 8.26
N ASP A 81 -10.57 10.33 7.66
CA ASP A 81 -10.41 9.99 6.25
C ASP A 81 -10.79 8.53 5.97
N VAL A 82 -10.41 7.61 6.85
CA VAL A 82 -10.78 6.21 6.68
C VAL A 82 -12.27 6.00 6.89
N ALA A 83 -12.86 6.68 7.86
CA ALA A 83 -14.30 6.61 8.12
C ALA A 83 -15.09 7.14 6.92
N TYR A 84 -14.66 8.27 6.35
CA TYR A 84 -15.26 8.85 5.16
C TYR A 84 -15.20 7.89 3.96
N THR A 85 -14.04 7.26 3.76
CA THR A 85 -13.84 6.28 2.67
C THR A 85 -14.80 5.11 2.80
N ILE A 86 -14.96 4.55 4.00
CA ILE A 86 -15.87 3.42 4.23
C ILE A 86 -17.30 3.85 3.93
N GLN A 87 -17.72 5.00 4.43
CA GLN A 87 -19.10 5.46 4.33
C GLN A 87 -19.50 5.84 2.90
N TYR A 88 -18.65 6.58 2.20
CA TYR A 88 -19.01 7.19 0.91
C TYR A 88 -18.43 6.46 -0.29
N SER A 89 -17.16 6.07 -0.25
CA SER A 89 -16.53 5.39 -1.40
C SER A 89 -16.86 3.92 -1.47
N MET A 90 -16.98 3.27 -0.32
CA MET A 90 -17.25 1.82 -0.22
C MET A 90 -18.73 1.51 0.07
N LYS A 91 -19.57 2.53 0.20
CA LYS A 91 -21.00 2.40 0.51
C LYS A 91 -21.27 1.58 1.78
N ASN A 92 -20.43 1.78 2.78
CA ASN A 92 -20.61 1.24 4.13
C ASN A 92 -20.79 -0.28 4.17
N PRO A 93 -19.81 -1.06 3.67
CA PRO A 93 -19.95 -2.52 3.65
C PRO A 93 -20.06 -3.06 5.08
N PRO A 94 -20.96 -4.06 5.32
CA PRO A 94 -21.34 -4.46 6.68
C PRO A 94 -20.23 -5.13 7.48
N PHE A 95 -19.20 -5.69 6.82
CA PHE A 95 -18.13 -6.41 7.50
C PHE A 95 -16.83 -5.60 7.62
N ALA A 96 -16.76 -4.43 7.02
CA ALA A 96 -15.53 -3.64 7.04
C ALA A 96 -15.23 -3.13 8.46
N LYS A 97 -13.95 -3.24 8.84
CA LYS A 97 -13.44 -2.73 10.13
C LYS A 97 -12.19 -1.90 9.89
N ILE A 98 -11.81 -1.11 10.87
CA ILE A 98 -10.62 -0.29 10.82
C ILE A 98 -9.57 -0.91 11.73
N CYS A 99 -8.37 -1.15 11.18
CA CYS A 99 -7.21 -1.58 11.94
C CYS A 99 -6.33 -0.37 12.20
N LYS A 100 -5.92 -0.19 13.46
CA LYS A 100 -4.97 0.84 13.88
C LYS A 100 -3.61 0.21 14.08
N GLY A 101 -2.57 0.86 13.59
CA GLY A 101 -1.22 0.32 13.71
C GLY A 101 -0.15 1.39 13.67
N VAL A 102 1.08 0.95 13.52
CA VAL A 102 2.26 1.79 13.42
C VAL A 102 3.13 1.32 12.27
N ILE A 103 3.66 2.27 11.51
CA ILE A 103 4.73 2.04 10.55
C ILE A 103 6.04 2.43 11.24
N THR A 104 7.02 1.55 11.24
CA THR A 104 8.34 1.81 11.83
C THR A 104 9.38 1.98 10.72
N GLN A 105 10.57 2.44 11.10
CA GLN A 105 11.70 2.57 10.16
C GLN A 105 12.09 1.23 9.53
N THR A 106 11.80 0.12 10.20
CA THR A 106 12.11 -1.24 9.70
C THR A 106 10.99 -1.84 8.87
N SER A 107 9.83 -1.18 8.79
CA SER A 107 8.69 -1.66 7.98
C SER A 107 8.92 -1.47 6.47
N GLY A 108 9.87 -0.63 6.09
CA GLY A 108 10.17 -0.32 4.70
C GLY A 108 9.99 1.16 4.40
N TYR A 109 9.91 1.47 3.12
CA TYR A 109 9.73 2.84 2.66
C TYR A 109 8.28 3.26 2.74
N SER A 110 8.03 4.48 3.15
CA SER A 110 6.72 5.09 3.18
C SER A 110 6.76 6.47 2.56
N GLN A 111 5.67 6.85 1.95
CA GLN A 111 5.52 8.13 1.29
C GLN A 111 4.10 8.63 1.50
N ARG A 112 3.99 9.91 1.87
CA ARG A 112 2.69 10.55 1.88
C ARG A 112 2.21 10.68 0.43
N THR A 113 1.04 10.14 0.14
CA THR A 113 0.43 10.36 -1.16
C THR A 113 0.04 11.83 -1.25
N VAL A 114 0.47 12.48 -2.34
CA VAL A 114 0.09 13.84 -2.63
C VAL A 114 -1.44 13.89 -2.65
N ASP A 115 -1.96 14.86 -1.93
CA ASP A 115 -3.37 15.00 -1.72
C ASP A 115 -4.14 14.81 -3.00
N ARG A 116 -4.97 13.78 -3.01
CA ARG A 116 -6.08 13.77 -3.91
C ARG A 116 -6.88 14.99 -3.50
N GLU A 117 -6.81 16.02 -4.31
CA GLU A 117 -7.68 17.15 -4.08
C GLU A 117 -9.10 16.61 -3.92
N PRO A 118 -9.79 17.01 -2.88
CA PRO A 118 -11.19 16.65 -2.76
C PRO A 118 -11.90 17.21 -3.97
N GLU A 119 -12.26 16.33 -4.82
CA GLU A 119 -13.12 16.68 -5.92
C GLU A 119 -14.53 16.91 -5.43
#